data_7c919505e398062158d7f62171367878
#
_entry.id   7c919505e398062158d7f62171367878
#
_cell.length_a   1.000
_cell.length_b   1.000
_cell.length_c   1.000
_cell.angle_alpha   90.00
_cell.angle_beta   90.00
_cell.angle_gamma   90.00
#
_symmetry.space_group_name_H-M   'P 1'
#
loop_
_entity.id
_entity.type
_entity.pdbx_description
1 polymer ?
#
loop_
_entity_poly.entity_id
_entity_poly.type
_entity_poly.pdbx_seq_one_letter_code
_entity_poly.pdbx_strand_id
1 'polypeptide(L)'
;EQKAIAATLSCLDEKIELNNRINKTLEKMAQAIFKSWFVDFEPFQDGEFEDSELGRIPKGWRVGIVSDLGNVIGGSTPSKACSEYYTDEGIAWITPKDLSVNKNKFISKGLIDITELGLKNSSTKIMPKGTVLFSSRAPIGYLAISKNDVTTNQGFKSVVPYKNTGTAYVYYFLKNNVEIIENRASGSTFKEVSGTIMKQIPALIPDDKTLQEFQKSCNLIFEKQMLLESQNQHLSVIRDALLPKLMSGEIRVPTEEVQ
;
A
#
# COMPACT_ATOMS: atom_id res chain seq x y z
N GLU A 1 -11.65 -6.25 -40.24
CA GLU A 1 -12.12 -6.73 -38.94
C GLU A 1 -10.96 -6.91 -37.94
N GLN A 2 -9.89 -7.69 -38.22
CA GLN A 2 -8.76 -7.90 -37.31
C GLN A 2 -8.09 -6.60 -36.85
N LYS A 3 -7.89 -5.63 -37.74
CA LYS A 3 -7.34 -4.30 -37.39
C LYS A 3 -8.27 -3.53 -36.43
N ALA A 4 -9.58 -3.62 -36.60
CA ALA A 4 -10.55 -2.96 -35.72
C ALA A 4 -10.59 -3.61 -34.33
N ILE A 5 -10.51 -4.94 -34.24
CA ILE A 5 -10.39 -5.68 -32.98
C ILE A 5 -9.09 -5.25 -32.25
N ALA A 6 -7.96 -5.27 -32.95
CA ALA A 6 -6.69 -4.85 -32.38
C ALA A 6 -6.73 -3.39 -31.90
N ALA A 7 -7.30 -2.47 -32.65
CA ALA A 7 -7.43 -1.07 -32.26
C ALA A 7 -8.28 -0.90 -30.99
N THR A 8 -9.41 -1.62 -30.89
CA THR A 8 -10.28 -1.58 -29.70
C THR A 8 -9.55 -2.06 -28.43
N LEU A 9 -8.82 -3.17 -28.52
CA LEU A 9 -8.09 -3.72 -27.39
C LEU A 9 -6.88 -2.83 -27.04
N SER A 10 -6.15 -2.32 -28.04
CA SER A 10 -5.03 -1.39 -27.84
C SER A 10 -5.46 -0.11 -27.14
N CYS A 11 -6.64 0.42 -27.43
CA CYS A 11 -7.17 1.61 -26.74
C CYS A 11 -7.33 1.39 -25.22
N LEU A 12 -7.76 0.18 -24.80
CA LEU A 12 -7.86 -0.18 -23.39
C LEU A 12 -6.47 -0.28 -22.73
N ASP A 13 -5.52 -0.94 -23.42
CA ASP A 13 -4.14 -1.07 -22.94
C ASP A 13 -3.43 0.28 -22.84
N GLU A 14 -3.60 1.15 -23.84
CA GLU A 14 -3.06 2.51 -23.84
C GLU A 14 -3.60 3.34 -22.68
N LYS A 15 -4.90 3.18 -22.36
CA LYS A 15 -5.51 3.86 -21.23
C LYS A 15 -4.96 3.36 -19.89
N ILE A 16 -4.76 2.04 -19.76
CA ILE A 16 -4.12 1.43 -18.57
C ILE A 16 -2.69 1.96 -18.42
N GLU A 17 -1.93 2.00 -19.49
CA GLU A 17 -0.56 2.50 -19.46
C GLU A 17 -0.49 3.98 -19.11
N LEU A 18 -1.38 4.80 -19.68
CA LEU A 18 -1.48 6.22 -19.34
C LEU A 18 -1.78 6.41 -17.83
N ASN A 19 -2.75 5.66 -17.30
CA ASN A 19 -3.08 5.69 -15.88
C ASN A 19 -1.89 5.29 -15.00
N ASN A 20 -1.11 4.28 -15.41
CA ASN A 20 0.10 3.85 -14.70
C ASN A 20 1.19 4.93 -14.72
N ARG A 21 1.37 5.62 -15.84
CA ARG A 21 2.29 6.76 -15.95
C ARG A 21 1.87 7.91 -15.04
N ILE A 22 0.58 8.23 -15.00
CA ILE A 22 0.05 9.26 -14.10
C ILE A 22 0.28 8.84 -12.64
N ASN A 23 -0.02 7.59 -12.26
CA ASN A 23 0.20 7.08 -10.91
C ASN A 23 1.67 7.16 -10.49
N LYS A 24 2.58 6.82 -11.39
CA LYS A 24 4.03 6.96 -11.14
C LYS A 24 4.44 8.40 -10.91
N THR A 25 3.86 9.35 -11.63
CA THR A 25 4.13 10.78 -11.45
C THR A 25 3.58 11.28 -10.10
N LEU A 26 2.32 10.93 -9.77
CA LEU A 26 1.71 11.25 -8.49
C LEU A 26 2.51 10.68 -7.31
N GLU A 27 3.02 9.46 -7.45
CA GLU A 27 3.89 8.84 -6.45
C GLU A 27 5.17 9.63 -6.23
N LYS A 28 5.85 10.03 -7.32
CA LYS A 28 7.05 10.85 -7.24
C LYS A 28 6.78 12.21 -6.60
N MET A 29 5.63 12.83 -6.90
CA MET A 29 5.24 14.10 -6.28
C MET A 29 5.08 13.95 -4.76
N ALA A 30 4.35 12.95 -4.29
CA ALA A 30 4.16 12.73 -2.86
C ALA A 30 5.47 12.35 -2.15
N GLN A 31 6.35 11.57 -2.79
CA GLN A 31 7.69 11.29 -2.26
C GLN A 31 8.55 12.56 -2.17
N ALA A 32 8.48 13.43 -3.18
CA ALA A 32 9.22 14.69 -3.18
C ALA A 32 8.73 15.62 -2.05
N ILE A 33 7.41 15.70 -1.83
CA ILE A 33 6.84 16.46 -0.72
C ILE A 33 7.31 15.87 0.62
N PHE A 34 7.26 14.55 0.78
CA PHE A 34 7.75 13.90 2.00
C PHE A 34 9.24 14.19 2.24
N LYS A 35 10.07 14.06 1.20
CA LYS A 35 11.50 14.33 1.29
C LYS A 35 11.77 15.79 1.67
N SER A 36 11.16 16.73 0.96
CA SER A 36 11.28 18.17 1.24
C SER A 36 10.91 18.51 2.68
N TRP A 37 9.83 17.94 3.22
CA TRP A 37 9.33 18.29 4.55
C TRP A 37 10.05 17.58 5.70
N PHE A 38 10.36 16.29 5.55
CA PHE A 38 10.77 15.43 6.67
C PHE A 38 12.22 14.88 6.56
N VAL A 39 12.90 15.20 5.47
CA VAL A 39 14.30 14.82 5.25
C VAL A 39 15.16 16.08 5.07
N ASP A 40 14.76 16.96 4.15
CA ASP A 40 15.49 18.18 3.82
C ASP A 40 15.03 19.39 4.67
N PHE A 41 13.85 19.30 5.31
CA PHE A 41 13.24 20.34 6.17
C PHE A 41 13.05 21.69 5.47
N GLU A 42 12.87 21.70 4.14
CA GLU A 42 12.83 22.94 3.35
C GLU A 42 11.79 23.95 3.84
N PRO A 43 10.54 23.57 4.20
CA PRO A 43 9.54 24.55 4.69
C PRO A 43 9.87 25.12 6.07
N PHE A 44 10.86 24.57 6.78
CA PHE A 44 11.16 24.90 8.17
C PHE A 44 12.53 25.59 8.32
N GLN A 45 13.24 25.87 7.20
CA GLN A 45 14.60 26.44 7.21
C GLN A 45 14.71 27.82 7.89
N ASP A 46 13.65 28.60 7.87
CA ASP A 46 13.59 29.92 8.54
C ASP A 46 13.27 29.80 10.05
N GLY A 47 12.99 28.59 10.54
CA GLY A 47 12.70 28.29 11.94
C GLY A 47 13.93 27.94 12.77
N GLU A 48 13.69 27.71 14.06
CA GLU A 48 14.72 27.22 14.96
C GLU A 48 14.89 25.70 14.83
N PHE A 49 16.11 25.24 14.97
CA PHE A 49 16.48 23.82 14.97
C PHE A 49 17.13 23.43 16.30
N GLU A 50 16.94 22.20 16.71
CA GLU A 50 17.57 21.60 17.88
C GLU A 50 18.29 20.30 17.51
N ASP A 51 19.34 19.96 18.27
CA ASP A 51 20.10 18.72 18.08
C ASP A 51 19.34 17.53 18.64
N SER A 52 19.38 16.41 17.92
CA SER A 52 18.74 15.16 18.32
C SER A 52 19.61 13.94 17.96
N GLU A 53 19.18 12.75 18.39
CA GLU A 53 19.83 11.48 18.03
C GLU A 53 19.74 11.17 16.51
N LEU A 54 18.80 11.79 15.79
CA LEU A 54 18.64 11.66 14.35
C LEU A 54 19.24 12.83 13.57
N GLY A 55 20.09 13.67 14.21
CA GLY A 55 20.64 14.89 13.66
C GLY A 55 19.83 16.12 14.05
N ARG A 56 20.05 17.25 13.36
CA ARG A 56 19.33 18.50 13.62
C ARG A 56 17.91 18.41 13.08
N ILE A 57 16.93 18.68 13.94
CA ILE A 57 15.51 18.64 13.62
C ILE A 57 14.85 19.99 13.92
N PRO A 58 13.73 20.35 13.27
CA PRO A 58 12.97 21.54 13.60
C PRO A 58 12.55 21.55 15.07
N LYS A 59 12.66 22.70 15.72
CA LYS A 59 12.30 22.86 17.13
C LYS A 59 10.84 22.50 17.38
N GLY A 60 10.63 21.74 18.45
CA GLY A 60 9.30 21.24 18.82
C GLY A 60 8.93 19.89 18.19
N TRP A 61 9.79 19.37 17.29
CA TRP A 61 9.68 17.97 16.88
C TRP A 61 10.46 17.10 17.87
N ARG A 62 10.20 15.80 17.85
CA ARG A 62 10.92 14.90 18.75
C ARG A 62 11.36 13.61 18.05
N VAL A 63 12.39 13.00 18.58
CA VAL A 63 12.72 11.61 18.24
C VAL A 63 11.85 10.68 19.08
N GLY A 64 11.24 9.71 18.41
CA GLY A 64 10.43 8.67 19.01
C GLY A 64 10.66 7.34 18.28
N ILE A 65 9.65 6.50 18.29
CA ILE A 65 9.69 5.17 17.68
C ILE A 65 8.42 4.92 16.87
N VAL A 66 8.40 3.89 16.02
CA VAL A 66 7.22 3.55 15.19
C VAL A 66 5.96 3.37 16.01
N SER A 67 6.05 2.89 17.26
CA SER A 67 4.89 2.80 18.15
C SER A 67 4.27 4.16 18.53
N ASP A 68 4.99 5.26 18.35
CA ASP A 68 4.46 6.62 18.53
C ASP A 68 3.70 7.11 17.30
N LEU A 69 3.89 6.47 16.15
CA LEU A 69 3.19 6.78 14.90
C LEU A 69 1.87 6.01 14.75
N GLY A 70 1.76 4.84 15.38
CA GLY A 70 0.59 3.99 15.26
C GLY A 70 0.76 2.64 15.93
N ASN A 71 -0.31 1.86 15.96
CA ASN A 71 -0.31 0.52 16.53
C ASN A 71 0.31 -0.48 15.55
N VAL A 72 1.39 -1.14 15.96
CA VAL A 72 2.02 -2.22 15.19
C VAL A 72 1.26 -3.53 15.43
N ILE A 73 0.67 -4.09 14.39
CA ILE A 73 -0.15 -5.31 14.43
C ILE A 73 0.50 -6.38 13.56
N GLY A 74 0.75 -7.54 14.12
CA GLY A 74 1.12 -8.75 13.39
C GLY A 74 -0.11 -9.52 12.94
N GLY A 75 0.02 -10.19 11.79
CA GLY A 75 -1.02 -11.07 11.31
C GLY A 75 -0.85 -12.52 11.77
N SER A 76 -1.79 -13.36 11.38
CA SER A 76 -1.79 -14.80 11.64
C SER A 76 -2.42 -15.59 10.48
N THR A 77 -2.11 -16.88 10.41
CA THR A 77 -2.71 -17.80 9.44
C THR A 77 -3.64 -18.75 10.19
N PRO A 78 -4.94 -18.75 9.89
CA PRO A 78 -5.84 -19.81 10.38
C PRO A 78 -5.34 -21.17 9.94
N SER A 79 -5.70 -22.22 10.67
CA SER A 79 -5.25 -23.59 10.35
C SER A 79 -5.65 -23.99 8.92
N LYS A 80 -4.68 -24.30 8.08
CA LYS A 80 -4.93 -24.76 6.71
C LYS A 80 -5.57 -26.13 6.61
N ALA A 81 -5.56 -26.91 7.71
CA ALA A 81 -6.24 -28.20 7.79
C ALA A 81 -7.77 -28.04 7.83
N CYS A 82 -8.30 -26.86 8.16
CA CYS A 82 -9.73 -26.57 8.22
C CYS A 82 -10.11 -25.71 7.00
N SER A 83 -10.64 -26.31 5.96
CA SER A 83 -11.08 -25.61 4.75
C SER A 83 -12.19 -24.60 5.03
N GLU A 84 -13.03 -24.84 6.04
CA GLU A 84 -14.11 -23.96 6.50
C GLU A 84 -13.62 -22.58 7.03
N TYR A 85 -12.31 -22.44 7.28
CA TYR A 85 -11.73 -21.15 7.69
C TYR A 85 -11.47 -20.20 6.52
N TYR A 86 -11.62 -20.68 5.28
CA TYR A 86 -11.29 -19.96 4.05
C TYR A 86 -12.50 -19.89 3.12
N THR A 87 -12.59 -18.81 2.36
CA THR A 87 -13.69 -18.56 1.40
C THR A 87 -13.21 -17.59 0.31
N ASP A 88 -13.93 -17.56 -0.81
CA ASP A 88 -13.69 -16.56 -1.86
C ASP A 88 -14.32 -15.20 -1.54
N GLU A 89 -15.34 -15.17 -0.66
CA GLU A 89 -16.02 -13.96 -0.22
C GLU A 89 -16.19 -13.98 1.31
N GLY A 90 -15.47 -13.11 2.02
CA GLY A 90 -15.46 -13.04 3.47
C GLY A 90 -14.68 -11.84 4.00
N ILE A 91 -13.92 -12.09 5.05
CA ILE A 91 -13.02 -11.09 5.65
C ILE A 91 -11.72 -11.08 4.86
N ALA A 92 -11.37 -9.93 4.30
CA ALA A 92 -10.16 -9.79 3.50
C ALA A 92 -8.92 -10.23 4.29
N TRP A 93 -8.18 -11.22 3.76
CA TRP A 93 -6.97 -11.77 4.35
C TRP A 93 -5.82 -11.68 3.36
N ILE A 94 -4.85 -10.81 3.66
CA ILE A 94 -3.80 -10.43 2.74
C ILE A 94 -2.49 -11.11 3.13
N THR A 95 -1.76 -11.58 2.13
CA THR A 95 -0.45 -12.22 2.26
C THR A 95 0.63 -11.45 1.50
N PRO A 96 1.93 -11.61 1.81
CA PRO A 96 3.00 -10.99 1.01
C PRO A 96 2.96 -11.43 -0.46
N LYS A 97 2.45 -12.62 -0.77
CA LYS A 97 2.25 -13.09 -2.15
C LYS A 97 1.27 -12.18 -2.90
N ASP A 98 0.20 -11.73 -2.26
CA ASP A 98 -0.77 -10.83 -2.90
C ASP A 98 -0.11 -9.51 -3.28
N LEU A 99 0.77 -8.94 -2.41
CA LEU A 99 1.53 -7.73 -2.72
C LEU A 99 2.65 -7.98 -3.75
N SER A 100 3.11 -9.21 -3.91
CA SER A 100 4.09 -9.55 -4.94
C SER A 100 3.50 -9.53 -6.35
N VAL A 101 2.23 -9.91 -6.47
CA VAL A 101 1.47 -9.93 -7.72
C VAL A 101 0.81 -8.58 -8.00
N ASN A 102 0.09 -8.06 -7.01
CA ASN A 102 -0.56 -6.75 -7.11
C ASN A 102 0.39 -5.66 -6.63
N LYS A 103 0.93 -4.88 -7.56
CA LYS A 103 1.89 -3.78 -7.30
C LYS A 103 1.21 -2.44 -6.98
N ASN A 104 -0.11 -2.41 -6.85
CA ASN A 104 -0.85 -1.21 -6.51
C ASN A 104 -0.50 -0.75 -5.09
N LYS A 105 -0.56 0.56 -4.87
CA LYS A 105 -0.41 1.15 -3.54
C LYS A 105 -1.57 0.78 -2.63
N PHE A 106 -2.78 0.66 -3.19
CA PHE A 106 -4.00 0.43 -2.42
C PHE A 106 -4.53 -0.98 -2.66
N ILE A 107 -4.84 -1.69 -1.57
CA ILE A 107 -5.34 -3.07 -1.62
C ILE A 107 -6.63 -3.21 -0.80
N SER A 108 -7.58 -3.97 -1.32
CA SER A 108 -8.85 -4.25 -0.62
C SER A 108 -9.04 -5.72 -0.29
N LYS A 109 -8.36 -6.62 -1.02
CA LYS A 109 -8.58 -8.07 -0.96
C LYS A 109 -7.30 -8.81 -1.36
N GLY A 110 -7.07 -9.96 -0.75
CA GLY A 110 -6.09 -10.94 -1.21
C GLY A 110 -6.68 -11.93 -2.22
N LEU A 111 -5.96 -12.99 -2.50
CA LEU A 111 -6.42 -14.08 -3.36
C LEU A 111 -7.55 -14.91 -2.70
N ILE A 112 -7.50 -15.02 -1.38
CA ILE A 112 -8.43 -15.80 -0.56
C ILE A 112 -8.80 -14.96 0.66
N ASP A 113 -10.06 -15.03 1.09
CA ASP A 113 -10.55 -14.42 2.31
C ASP A 113 -10.66 -15.48 3.42
N ILE A 114 -10.87 -15.03 4.66
CA ILE A 114 -11.18 -15.92 5.78
C ILE A 114 -12.62 -15.75 6.24
N THR A 115 -13.18 -16.82 6.77
CA THR A 115 -14.51 -16.80 7.36
C THR A 115 -14.47 -16.22 8.79
N GLU A 116 -15.63 -15.86 9.35
CA GLU A 116 -15.77 -15.52 10.77
C GLU A 116 -15.23 -16.64 11.70
N LEU A 117 -15.40 -17.90 11.27
CA LEU A 117 -14.88 -19.05 12.01
C LEU A 117 -13.35 -19.07 11.99
N GLY A 118 -12.74 -18.79 10.82
CA GLY A 118 -11.29 -18.65 10.66
C GLY A 118 -10.73 -17.50 11.49
N LEU A 119 -11.43 -16.36 11.54
CA LEU A 119 -11.06 -15.24 12.38
C LEU A 119 -11.08 -15.62 13.87
N LYS A 120 -12.15 -16.23 14.36
CA LYS A 120 -12.32 -16.62 15.77
C LYS A 120 -11.33 -17.69 16.22
N ASN A 121 -10.91 -18.58 15.32
CA ASN A 121 -9.98 -19.67 15.62
C ASN A 121 -8.53 -19.36 15.25
N SER A 122 -8.19 -18.08 15.07
CA SER A 122 -6.82 -17.63 14.84
C SER A 122 -6.51 -16.39 15.67
N SER A 123 -5.23 -16.03 15.76
CA SER A 123 -4.80 -14.78 16.41
C SER A 123 -4.74 -13.59 15.44
N THR A 124 -5.27 -13.73 14.23
CA THR A 124 -5.33 -12.61 13.29
C THR A 124 -6.28 -11.53 13.79
N LYS A 125 -5.98 -10.27 13.43
CA LYS A 125 -6.76 -9.12 13.88
C LYS A 125 -7.25 -8.33 12.69
N ILE A 126 -8.49 -7.87 12.77
CA ILE A 126 -9.02 -6.90 11.81
C ILE A 126 -8.33 -5.56 12.05
N MET A 127 -7.83 -4.98 10.99
CA MET A 127 -7.22 -3.67 10.96
C MET A 127 -8.07 -2.74 10.08
N PRO A 128 -8.30 -1.48 10.50
CA PRO A 128 -9.20 -0.58 9.79
C PRO A 128 -8.62 -0.11 8.45
N LYS A 129 -9.49 0.41 7.60
CA LYS A 129 -9.13 1.18 6.40
C LYS A 129 -8.04 2.21 6.73
N GLY A 130 -7.07 2.38 5.82
CA GLY A 130 -5.94 3.30 5.99
C GLY A 130 -4.75 2.69 6.72
N THR A 131 -4.83 1.41 7.13
CA THR A 131 -3.69 0.71 7.69
C THR A 131 -2.58 0.57 6.66
N VAL A 132 -1.34 0.84 7.08
CA VAL A 132 -0.15 0.62 6.26
C VAL A 132 0.35 -0.81 6.48
N LEU A 133 0.16 -1.65 5.48
CA LEU A 133 0.63 -3.02 5.46
C LEU A 133 2.13 -3.03 5.14
N PHE A 134 2.93 -3.72 5.97
CA PHE A 134 4.37 -3.87 5.78
C PHE A 134 4.75 -5.35 5.89
N SER A 135 5.28 -5.93 4.81
CA SER A 135 5.77 -7.29 4.86
C SER A 135 7.06 -7.37 5.67
N SER A 136 7.05 -8.22 6.69
CA SER A 136 8.17 -8.40 7.62
C SER A 136 9.12 -9.52 7.24
N ARG A 137 8.78 -10.30 6.18
CA ARG A 137 9.60 -11.41 5.67
C ARG A 137 9.18 -11.81 4.25
N ALA A 138 10.09 -12.44 3.54
CA ALA A 138 9.93 -13.18 2.28
C ALA A 138 9.16 -12.45 1.14
N PRO A 139 9.56 -11.27 0.69
CA PRO A 139 10.63 -10.40 1.15
C PRO A 139 10.14 -9.38 2.19
N ILE A 140 11.09 -8.74 2.87
CA ILE A 140 10.83 -7.57 3.73
C ILE A 140 10.58 -6.35 2.83
N GLY A 141 9.63 -5.47 3.25
CA GLY A 141 9.48 -4.15 2.66
C GLY A 141 8.42 -4.00 1.57
N TYR A 142 7.60 -5.03 1.29
CA TYR A 142 6.39 -4.78 0.52
C TYR A 142 5.43 -3.92 1.32
N LEU A 143 4.92 -2.88 0.66
CA LEU A 143 4.06 -1.86 1.26
C LEU A 143 2.76 -1.71 0.47
N ALA A 144 1.64 -1.62 1.20
CA ALA A 144 0.36 -1.22 0.65
C ALA A 144 -0.47 -0.50 1.72
N ILE A 145 -1.51 0.21 1.28
CA ILE A 145 -2.51 0.85 2.15
C ILE A 145 -3.83 0.13 1.99
N SER A 146 -4.47 -0.27 3.08
CA SER A 146 -5.77 -0.93 3.02
C SER A 146 -6.89 0.04 2.61
N LYS A 147 -7.73 -0.37 1.65
CA LYS A 147 -8.92 0.40 1.18
C LYS A 147 -10.15 0.19 2.06
N ASN A 148 -10.18 -0.88 2.81
CA ASN A 148 -11.24 -1.34 3.72
C ASN A 148 -10.60 -2.02 4.92
N ASP A 149 -11.42 -2.53 5.82
CA ASP A 149 -10.96 -3.36 6.92
C ASP A 149 -10.37 -4.65 6.36
N VAL A 150 -9.19 -5.03 6.89
CA VAL A 150 -8.43 -6.19 6.40
C VAL A 150 -7.78 -6.95 7.54
N THR A 151 -7.45 -8.19 7.27
CA THR A 151 -6.57 -9.03 8.10
C THR A 151 -5.34 -9.43 7.29
N THR A 152 -4.30 -9.95 7.96
CA THR A 152 -3.08 -10.39 7.29
C THR A 152 -2.57 -11.70 7.86
N ASN A 153 -1.69 -12.39 7.12
CA ASN A 153 -0.95 -13.51 7.65
C ASN A 153 0.23 -13.05 8.53
N GLN A 154 0.94 -13.98 9.15
CA GLN A 154 2.08 -13.70 10.03
C GLN A 154 3.27 -13.04 9.33
N GLY A 155 3.28 -12.96 8.01
CA GLY A 155 4.33 -12.30 7.22
C GLY A 155 4.27 -10.76 7.25
N PHE A 156 3.35 -10.19 8.01
CA PHE A 156 3.20 -8.74 8.15
C PHE A 156 3.45 -8.26 9.57
N LYS A 157 3.98 -7.04 9.65
CA LYS A 157 3.97 -6.17 10.83
C LYS A 157 3.44 -4.82 10.37
N SER A 158 2.12 -4.74 10.28
CA SER A 158 1.41 -3.58 9.75
C SER A 158 1.28 -2.49 10.80
N VAL A 159 1.18 -1.24 10.37
CA VAL A 159 0.97 -0.10 11.26
C VAL A 159 -0.41 0.49 11.02
N VAL A 160 -1.23 0.52 12.06
CA VAL A 160 -2.48 1.27 12.12
C VAL A 160 -2.15 2.68 12.60
N PRO A 161 -2.12 3.70 11.72
CA PRO A 161 -1.69 5.04 12.11
C PRO A 161 -2.59 5.64 13.18
N TYR A 162 -2.04 6.40 14.12
CA TYR A 162 -2.86 7.25 14.97
C TYR A 162 -3.50 8.37 14.15
N LYS A 163 -4.65 8.86 14.61
CA LYS A 163 -5.45 9.86 13.90
C LYS A 163 -4.67 11.14 13.59
N ASN A 164 -3.83 11.58 14.51
CA ASN A 164 -2.99 12.76 14.35
C ASN A 164 -1.77 12.53 13.47
N THR A 165 -1.25 11.29 13.39
CA THR A 165 -0.11 10.95 12.52
C THR A 165 -0.51 10.87 11.05
N GLY A 166 -1.63 10.21 10.77
CA GLY A 166 -2.14 10.00 9.42
C GLY A 166 -1.42 8.91 8.61
N THR A 167 -2.15 8.36 7.63
CA THR A 167 -1.68 7.25 6.79
C THR A 167 -0.51 7.66 5.88
N ALA A 168 -0.54 8.89 5.36
CA ALA A 168 0.47 9.35 4.40
C ALA A 168 1.86 9.40 5.03
N TYR A 169 1.97 9.96 6.23
CA TYR A 169 3.26 10.04 6.94
C TYR A 169 3.81 8.65 7.22
N VAL A 170 3.00 7.75 7.81
CA VAL A 170 3.43 6.38 8.13
C VAL A 170 3.85 5.62 6.87
N TYR A 171 3.10 5.76 5.78
CA TYR A 171 3.43 5.08 4.52
C TYR A 171 4.79 5.52 3.97
N TYR A 172 5.02 6.83 3.85
CA TYR A 172 6.29 7.33 3.31
C TYR A 172 7.45 7.17 4.29
N PHE A 173 7.20 7.28 5.60
CA PHE A 173 8.19 6.95 6.61
C PHE A 173 8.68 5.50 6.46
N LEU A 174 7.78 4.53 6.43
CA LEU A 174 8.16 3.12 6.27
C LEU A 174 8.85 2.88 4.93
N LYS A 175 8.35 3.50 3.86
CA LYS A 175 8.92 3.37 2.52
C LYS A 175 10.37 3.87 2.42
N ASN A 176 10.67 4.99 3.05
CA ASN A 176 12.03 5.56 3.04
C ASN A 176 12.98 4.85 4.01
N ASN A 177 12.44 4.07 4.96
CA ASN A 177 13.24 3.37 5.98
C ASN A 177 13.30 1.84 5.77
N VAL A 178 12.86 1.32 4.61
CA VAL A 178 12.87 -0.14 4.34
C VAL A 178 14.25 -0.75 4.58
N GLU A 179 15.31 -0.14 4.07
CA GLU A 179 16.67 -0.63 4.22
C GLU A 179 17.11 -0.65 5.70
N ILE A 180 16.81 0.41 6.46
CA ILE A 180 17.11 0.49 7.90
C ILE A 180 16.36 -0.60 8.66
N ILE A 181 15.09 -0.83 8.31
CA ILE A 181 14.23 -1.85 8.92
C ILE A 181 14.77 -3.24 8.58
N GLU A 182 15.14 -3.49 7.33
CA GLU A 182 15.69 -4.77 6.87
C GLU A 182 17.03 -5.07 7.54
N ASN A 183 17.90 -4.09 7.73
CA ASN A 183 19.18 -4.24 8.43
C ASN A 183 19.02 -4.61 9.91
N ARG A 184 17.86 -4.36 10.51
CA ARG A 184 17.54 -4.77 11.89
C ARG A 184 16.83 -6.13 11.96
N ALA A 185 16.54 -6.77 10.82
CA ALA A 185 15.93 -8.09 10.78
C ALA A 185 16.87 -9.14 11.38
N SER A 186 16.31 -10.11 12.08
CA SER A 186 17.01 -11.26 12.65
C SER A 186 16.75 -12.53 11.83
N GLY A 187 17.63 -13.52 11.97
CA GLY A 187 17.55 -14.80 11.29
C GLY A 187 18.67 -14.99 10.26
N SER A 188 19.38 -16.13 10.36
CA SER A 188 20.51 -16.48 9.47
C SER A 188 20.06 -16.93 8.09
N THR A 189 19.01 -17.73 8.02
CA THR A 189 18.52 -18.32 6.77
C THR A 189 17.32 -17.54 6.20
N PHE A 190 16.42 -17.11 7.07
CA PHE A 190 15.24 -16.33 6.70
C PHE A 190 15.17 -15.09 7.60
N LYS A 191 15.52 -13.95 7.04
CA LYS A 191 15.41 -12.68 7.74
C LYS A 191 13.94 -12.35 8.03
N GLU A 192 13.65 -11.96 9.25
CA GLU A 192 12.34 -11.45 9.67
C GLU A 192 12.48 -10.28 10.62
N VAL A 193 11.67 -9.26 10.41
CA VAL A 193 11.48 -8.15 11.34
C VAL A 193 10.42 -8.54 12.35
N SER A 194 10.82 -8.77 13.61
CA SER A 194 9.86 -9.07 14.68
C SER A 194 8.97 -7.86 15.01
N GLY A 195 7.82 -8.13 15.67
CA GLY A 195 6.96 -7.04 16.14
C GLY A 195 7.66 -6.10 17.11
N THR A 196 8.56 -6.62 17.95
CA THR A 196 9.36 -5.81 18.88
C THR A 196 10.33 -4.91 18.14
N ILE A 197 11.05 -5.46 17.16
CA ILE A 197 11.98 -4.66 16.33
C ILE A 197 11.20 -3.58 15.59
N MET A 198 10.08 -3.92 14.94
CA MET A 198 9.27 -2.95 14.19
C MET A 198 8.79 -1.80 15.06
N LYS A 199 8.34 -2.08 16.28
CA LYS A 199 7.89 -1.07 17.26
C LYS A 199 8.98 -0.09 17.64
N GLN A 200 10.23 -0.57 17.75
CA GLN A 200 11.40 0.18 18.25
C GLN A 200 12.23 0.84 17.13
N ILE A 201 11.78 0.81 15.89
CA ILE A 201 12.44 1.58 14.82
C ILE A 201 12.38 3.07 15.18
N PRO A 202 13.52 3.77 15.26
CA PRO A 202 13.54 5.21 15.52
C PRO A 202 12.77 5.97 14.46
N ALA A 203 12.01 6.95 14.90
CA ALA A 203 11.16 7.74 14.02
C ALA A 203 11.18 9.21 14.43
N LEU A 204 11.23 10.09 13.46
CA LEU A 204 10.96 11.51 13.68
C LEU A 204 9.45 11.69 13.91
N ILE A 205 9.11 12.44 14.92
CA ILE A 205 7.73 12.76 15.29
C ILE A 205 7.53 14.26 15.13
N PRO A 206 7.02 14.71 13.98
CA PRO A 206 6.67 16.11 13.74
C PRO A 206 5.52 16.56 14.66
N ASP A 207 5.32 17.86 14.73
CA ASP A 207 4.13 18.41 15.41
C ASP A 207 2.83 18.03 14.66
N ASP A 208 1.71 18.03 15.40
CA ASP A 208 0.40 17.61 14.88
C ASP A 208 -0.06 18.47 13.69
N LYS A 209 0.25 19.77 13.67
CA LYS A 209 -0.14 20.68 12.59
C LYS A 209 0.56 20.31 11.29
N THR A 210 1.86 20.10 11.35
CA THR A 210 2.67 19.66 10.20
C THR A 210 2.18 18.32 9.64
N LEU A 211 1.90 17.35 10.52
CA LEU A 211 1.36 16.04 10.11
C LEU A 211 0.00 16.16 9.41
N GLN A 212 -0.90 16.99 9.94
CA GLN A 212 -2.22 17.23 9.34
C GLN A 212 -2.12 17.93 7.97
N GLU A 213 -1.27 18.93 7.84
CA GLU A 213 -1.05 19.64 6.57
C GLU A 213 -0.45 18.69 5.51
N PHE A 214 0.51 17.87 5.89
CA PHE A 214 1.06 16.84 5.01
C PHE A 214 0.01 15.81 4.60
N GLN A 215 -0.78 15.29 5.55
CA GLN A 215 -1.87 14.36 5.25
C GLN A 215 -2.86 14.98 4.27
N LYS A 216 -3.24 16.24 4.48
CA LYS A 216 -4.15 16.98 3.58
C LYS A 216 -3.57 17.12 2.17
N SER A 217 -2.27 17.44 2.06
CA SER A 217 -1.58 17.55 0.77
C SER A 217 -1.52 16.20 0.02
N CYS A 218 -1.36 15.11 0.75
CA CYS A 218 -1.32 13.76 0.17
C CYS A 218 -2.71 13.20 -0.16
N ASN A 219 -3.78 13.64 0.50
CA ASN A 219 -5.12 13.06 0.31
C ASN A 219 -5.58 13.11 -1.15
N LEU A 220 -5.46 14.25 -1.81
CA LEU A 220 -5.85 14.40 -3.22
C LEU A 220 -5.03 13.50 -4.15
N ILE A 221 -3.74 13.35 -3.85
CA ILE A 221 -2.85 12.45 -4.59
C ILE A 221 -3.29 11.00 -4.38
N PHE A 222 -3.55 10.59 -3.16
CA PHE A 222 -3.97 9.23 -2.81
C PHE A 222 -5.34 8.88 -3.41
N GLU A 223 -6.30 9.79 -3.32
CA GLU A 223 -7.63 9.61 -3.95
C GLU A 223 -7.51 9.43 -5.46
N LYS A 224 -6.70 10.25 -6.12
CA LYS A 224 -6.47 10.14 -7.56
C LYS A 224 -5.77 8.82 -7.92
N GLN A 225 -4.74 8.44 -7.17
CA GLN A 225 -4.04 7.15 -7.39
C GLN A 225 -5.00 5.96 -7.21
N MET A 226 -5.78 5.96 -6.14
CA MET A 226 -6.76 4.90 -5.84
C MET A 226 -7.82 4.79 -6.94
N LEU A 227 -8.31 5.93 -7.47
CA LEU A 227 -9.25 5.97 -8.59
C LEU A 227 -8.63 5.36 -9.86
N LEU A 228 -7.39 5.75 -10.20
CA LEU A 228 -6.71 5.24 -11.40
C LEU A 228 -6.39 3.74 -11.30
N GLU A 229 -6.00 3.25 -10.11
CA GLU A 229 -5.80 1.82 -9.88
C GLU A 229 -7.11 1.03 -10.04
N SER A 230 -8.22 1.55 -9.51
CA SER A 230 -9.54 0.93 -9.67
C SER A 230 -10.01 0.95 -11.14
N GLN A 231 -9.75 2.05 -11.84
CA GLN A 231 -10.05 2.18 -13.27
C GLN A 231 -9.26 1.15 -14.09
N ASN A 232 -7.97 0.97 -13.81
CA ASN A 232 -7.12 -0.02 -14.47
C ASN A 232 -7.63 -1.45 -14.25
N GLN A 233 -8.08 -1.76 -13.04
CA GLN A 233 -8.66 -3.06 -12.73
C GLN A 233 -9.92 -3.31 -13.57
N HIS A 234 -10.83 -2.34 -13.67
CA HIS A 234 -12.03 -2.46 -14.51
C HIS A 234 -11.68 -2.59 -15.99
N LEU A 235 -10.75 -1.78 -16.51
CA LEU A 235 -10.31 -1.85 -17.90
C LEU A 235 -9.71 -3.22 -18.24
N SER A 236 -8.91 -3.79 -17.34
CA SER A 236 -8.34 -5.14 -17.50
C SER A 236 -9.44 -6.20 -17.56
N VAL A 237 -10.42 -6.16 -16.66
CA VAL A 237 -11.55 -7.09 -16.65
C VAL A 237 -12.36 -6.98 -17.96
N ILE A 238 -12.63 -5.76 -18.44
CA ILE A 238 -13.33 -5.52 -19.70
C ILE A 238 -12.52 -6.10 -20.87
N ARG A 239 -11.23 -5.79 -20.96
CA ARG A 239 -10.33 -6.29 -22.01
C ARG A 239 -10.33 -7.82 -22.06
N ASP A 240 -10.14 -8.45 -20.90
CA ASP A 240 -10.02 -9.90 -20.79
C ASP A 240 -11.35 -10.61 -21.09
N ALA A 241 -12.51 -9.97 -20.80
CA ALA A 241 -13.81 -10.47 -21.17
C ALA A 241 -14.14 -10.26 -22.66
N LEU A 242 -13.67 -9.17 -23.28
CA LEU A 242 -13.93 -8.87 -24.69
C LEU A 242 -13.07 -9.71 -25.63
N LEU A 243 -11.83 -10.01 -25.27
CA LEU A 243 -10.88 -10.70 -26.14
C LEU A 243 -11.43 -12.01 -26.72
N PRO A 244 -11.93 -13.00 -25.93
CA PRO A 244 -12.45 -14.25 -26.48
C PRO A 244 -13.71 -14.02 -27.36
N LYS A 245 -14.57 -13.07 -27.02
CA LYS A 245 -15.80 -12.77 -27.74
C LYS A 245 -15.55 -12.11 -29.10
N LEU A 246 -14.54 -11.25 -29.17
CA LEU A 246 -14.09 -10.65 -30.42
C LEU A 246 -13.37 -11.67 -31.30
N MET A 247 -12.57 -12.56 -30.71
CA MET A 247 -11.87 -13.62 -31.44
C MET A 247 -12.80 -14.69 -32.01
N SER A 248 -13.89 -15.01 -31.31
CA SER A 248 -14.90 -15.97 -31.76
C SER A 248 -15.91 -15.38 -32.75
N GLY A 249 -15.96 -14.05 -32.92
CA GLY A 249 -16.99 -13.37 -33.72
C GLY A 249 -18.35 -13.25 -33.03
N GLU A 250 -18.45 -13.59 -31.75
CA GLU A 250 -19.68 -13.38 -30.95
C GLU A 250 -20.02 -11.88 -30.85
N ILE A 251 -19.00 -11.05 -30.73
CA ILE A 251 -19.11 -9.57 -30.80
C ILE A 251 -18.36 -9.10 -32.03
N ARG A 252 -18.96 -8.24 -32.82
CA ARG A 252 -18.33 -7.59 -33.97
C ARG A 252 -18.02 -6.13 -33.68
N VAL A 253 -16.83 -5.70 -34.05
CA VAL A 253 -16.47 -4.28 -34.01
C VAL A 253 -17.01 -3.62 -35.28
N PRO A 254 -17.69 -2.46 -35.18
CA PRO A 254 -18.07 -1.70 -36.36
C PRO A 254 -16.83 -1.39 -37.19
N THR A 255 -16.81 -1.84 -38.42
CA THR A 255 -15.82 -1.37 -39.40
C THR A 255 -16.37 -0.06 -39.94
N GLU A 256 -15.81 1.09 -39.54
CA GLU A 256 -16.05 2.33 -40.27
C GLU A 256 -15.59 2.09 -41.70
N GLU A 257 -16.51 2.15 -42.66
CA GLU A 257 -16.16 2.32 -44.05
C GLU A 257 -15.45 3.68 -44.15
N VAL A 258 -14.13 3.63 -44.32
CA VAL A 258 -13.33 4.82 -44.67
C VAL A 258 -13.84 5.26 -46.05
N GLN A 259 -14.73 6.28 -46.05
CA GLN A 259 -15.08 7.04 -47.24
C GLN A 259 -13.92 7.95 -47.65
#